data_78169b79f519078c388a0a123007f803
#
_entry.id   78169b79f519078c388a0a123007f803
#
_cell.length_a   1.000
_cell.length_b   1.000
_cell.length_c   1.000
_cell.angle_alpha   90.00
_cell.angle_beta   90.00
_cell.angle_gamma   90.00
#
_symmetry.space_group_name_H-M   'P 1'
#
loop_
_entity.id
_entity.type
_entity.pdbx_description
1 polymer ?
#
loop_
_entity_poly.entity_id
_entity_poly.type
_entity_poly.pdbx_seq_one_letter_code
_entity_poly.pdbx_strand_id
1 'polypeptide(L)'
;VSRHHGEEPVINILDLKAKLGEMPMLRGRKPETTEAERKASGAFVTLAPYRDGNVYSAKFSGDAAWERHPNGDELVQIVDGATTLHIMTDEGLQSHALKAGMVAIVPQNTWHRFHAPDGVSIVTATPRPTEHLTVDVEDPRILSDAERAANSEEKVR
;
A
#
# COMPACT_ATOMS: atom_id res chain seq x y z
N VAL A 1 11.98 20.25 0.26
CA VAL A 1 11.49 20.25 1.63
C VAL A 1 12.22 21.35 2.40
N SER A 2 11.49 22.35 2.85
CA SER A 2 12.08 23.38 3.67
C SER A 2 12.30 22.87 5.10
N ARG A 3 13.45 23.16 5.65
CA ARG A 3 13.77 22.88 7.05
C ARG A 3 13.77 24.19 7.80
N HIS A 4 13.27 24.16 9.02
CA HIS A 4 13.40 25.31 9.90
C HIS A 4 14.86 25.58 10.20
N HIS A 5 15.23 26.86 10.19
CA HIS A 5 16.59 27.26 10.48
C HIS A 5 16.97 26.87 11.92
N GLY A 6 18.06 26.13 12.09
CA GLY A 6 18.54 25.68 13.40
C GLY A 6 17.99 24.32 13.88
N GLU A 7 17.08 23.69 13.11
CA GLU A 7 16.64 22.34 13.45
C GLU A 7 17.65 21.29 13.01
N GLU A 8 17.91 20.33 13.91
CA GLU A 8 18.71 19.17 13.55
C GLU A 8 17.93 18.23 12.64
N PRO A 9 18.55 17.68 11.59
CA PRO A 9 17.89 16.65 10.76
C PRO A 9 17.56 15.42 11.60
N VAL A 10 16.36 14.87 11.39
CA VAL A 10 15.96 13.59 11.97
C VAL A 10 16.42 12.48 11.04
N ILE A 11 17.22 11.57 11.56
CA ILE A 11 17.73 10.42 10.80
C ILE A 11 16.94 9.19 11.22
N ASN A 12 16.29 8.55 10.24
CA ASN A 12 15.58 7.29 10.44
C ASN A 12 16.41 6.16 9.82
N ILE A 13 16.80 5.22 10.66
CA ILE A 13 17.49 4.00 10.22
C ILE A 13 16.66 2.82 10.71
N LEU A 14 16.23 1.99 9.78
CA LEU A 14 15.28 0.93 10.04
C LEU A 14 15.88 -0.41 9.62
N ASP A 15 15.86 -1.35 10.54
CA ASP A 15 16.14 -2.75 10.23
C ASP A 15 14.81 -3.39 9.81
N LEU A 16 14.59 -3.48 8.51
CA LEU A 16 13.32 -3.96 7.95
C LEU A 16 13.05 -5.42 8.33
N LYS A 17 14.06 -6.25 8.31
CA LYS A 17 13.89 -7.66 8.63
C LYS A 17 13.49 -7.85 10.09
N ALA A 18 14.15 -7.13 11.01
CA ALA A 18 13.80 -7.16 12.41
C ALA A 18 12.40 -6.59 12.65
N LYS A 19 12.08 -5.46 12.01
CA LYS A 19 10.76 -4.82 12.15
C LYS A 19 9.63 -5.71 11.68
N LEU A 20 9.75 -6.28 10.51
CA LEU A 20 8.75 -7.20 9.96
C LEU A 20 8.65 -8.49 10.78
N GLY A 21 9.75 -8.96 11.34
CA GLY A 21 9.77 -10.14 12.23
C GLY A 21 8.96 -9.94 13.51
N GLU A 22 8.85 -8.69 14.00
CA GLU A 22 8.06 -8.35 15.20
C GLU A 22 6.56 -8.17 14.89
N MET A 23 6.21 -7.94 13.64
CA MET A 23 4.83 -7.67 13.24
C MET A 23 4.02 -8.95 13.11
N PRO A 24 2.77 -8.97 13.58
CA PRO A 24 1.85 -10.05 13.26
C PRO A 24 1.46 -9.99 11.79
N MET A 25 0.95 -11.08 11.25
CA MET A 25 0.35 -11.12 9.93
C MET A 25 -1.16 -10.95 10.05
N LEU A 26 -1.74 -10.03 9.27
CA LEU A 26 -3.19 -9.99 9.09
C LEU A 26 -3.57 -11.08 8.08
N ARG A 27 -4.20 -12.14 8.56
CA ARG A 27 -4.59 -13.27 7.72
C ARG A 27 -5.99 -13.07 7.15
N GLY A 28 -6.19 -13.49 5.92
CA GLY A 28 -7.49 -13.44 5.26
C GLY A 28 -7.98 -12.02 5.02
N ARG A 29 -7.09 -11.10 4.67
CA ARG A 29 -7.47 -9.75 4.26
C ARG A 29 -8.46 -9.80 3.11
N LYS A 30 -9.47 -8.95 3.15
CA LYS A 30 -10.49 -8.82 2.11
C LYS A 30 -10.51 -7.38 1.59
N PRO A 31 -11.05 -7.15 0.37
CA PRO A 31 -11.22 -5.78 -0.13
C PRO A 31 -12.00 -4.88 0.83
N GLU A 32 -12.96 -5.43 1.59
CA GLU A 32 -13.78 -4.69 2.55
C GLU A 32 -13.08 -4.44 3.90
N THR A 33 -11.90 -5.01 4.13
CA THR A 33 -11.14 -4.77 5.37
C THR A 33 -10.80 -3.29 5.49
N THR A 34 -11.29 -2.66 6.56
CA THR A 34 -11.14 -1.21 6.76
C THR A 34 -9.75 -0.82 7.24
N GLU A 35 -9.42 0.46 7.12
CA GLU A 35 -8.17 0.99 7.68
C GLU A 35 -8.10 0.80 9.19
N ALA A 36 -9.21 0.99 9.89
CA ALA A 36 -9.27 0.76 11.34
C ALA A 36 -8.93 -0.69 11.70
N GLU A 37 -9.46 -1.65 10.96
CA GLU A 37 -9.14 -3.07 11.15
C GLU A 37 -7.67 -3.38 10.84
N ARG A 38 -7.12 -2.80 9.78
CA ARG A 38 -5.71 -2.96 9.43
C ARG A 38 -4.80 -2.41 10.52
N LYS A 39 -5.09 -1.21 11.02
CA LYS A 39 -4.32 -0.59 12.12
C LYS A 39 -4.41 -1.41 13.40
N ALA A 40 -5.61 -1.85 13.76
CA ALA A 40 -5.82 -2.64 14.98
C ALA A 40 -5.07 -3.98 14.95
N SER A 41 -4.84 -4.53 13.77
CA SER A 41 -4.11 -5.79 13.62
C SER A 41 -2.63 -5.71 14.00
N GLY A 42 -2.03 -4.52 13.98
CA GLY A 42 -0.59 -4.34 14.14
C GLY A 42 0.25 -4.73 12.93
N ALA A 43 -0.40 -5.17 11.86
CA ALA A 43 0.25 -5.68 10.64
C ALA A 43 0.50 -4.59 9.58
N PHE A 44 0.07 -3.35 9.84
CA PHE A 44 0.23 -2.20 8.95
C PHE A 44 0.81 -1.05 9.75
N VAL A 45 2.04 -0.68 9.47
CA VAL A 45 2.82 0.27 10.30
C VAL A 45 3.42 1.37 9.43
N THR A 46 3.30 2.61 9.89
CA THR A 46 4.05 3.73 9.33
C THR A 46 5.44 3.72 9.93
N LEU A 47 6.46 3.56 9.10
CA LEU A 47 7.85 3.46 9.56
C LEU A 47 8.53 4.80 9.71
N ALA A 48 8.40 5.67 8.71
CA ALA A 48 9.06 6.97 8.71
C ALA A 48 8.42 7.91 7.68
N PRO A 49 8.46 9.22 7.91
CA PRO A 49 8.13 10.17 6.85
C PRO A 49 9.16 10.12 5.73
N TYR A 50 8.69 10.28 4.51
CA TYR A 50 9.54 10.35 3.33
C TYR A 50 8.88 11.20 2.25
N ARG A 51 9.54 12.29 1.85
CA ARG A 51 9.02 13.26 0.86
C ARG A 51 7.62 13.75 1.25
N ASP A 52 6.65 13.68 0.36
CA ASP A 52 5.25 14.07 0.58
C ASP A 52 4.36 12.93 1.07
N GLY A 53 4.96 11.88 1.60
CA GLY A 53 4.28 10.71 2.14
C GLY A 53 5.09 10.02 3.22
N ASN A 54 5.07 8.70 3.20
CA ASN A 54 5.75 7.89 4.21
C ASN A 54 6.30 6.60 3.62
N VAL A 55 7.23 6.00 4.36
CA VAL A 55 7.61 4.60 4.20
C VAL A 55 6.71 3.79 5.14
N TYR A 56 6.05 2.77 4.59
CA TYR A 56 5.16 1.87 5.32
C TYR A 56 5.64 0.44 5.24
N SER A 57 5.24 -0.36 6.21
CA SER A 57 5.34 -1.82 6.14
C SER A 57 3.98 -2.46 6.33
N ALA A 58 3.77 -3.58 5.66
CA ALA A 58 2.56 -4.38 5.80
C ALA A 58 2.89 -5.86 5.69
N LYS A 59 2.13 -6.67 6.44
CA LYS A 59 2.30 -8.11 6.48
C LYS A 59 0.93 -8.78 6.49
N PHE A 60 0.53 -9.38 5.37
CA PHE A 60 -0.82 -9.91 5.24
C PHE A 60 -0.91 -11.10 4.30
N SER A 61 -1.98 -11.88 4.44
CA SER A 61 -2.46 -12.81 3.42
C SER A 61 -3.85 -12.39 2.97
N GLY A 62 -4.24 -12.79 1.76
CA GLY A 62 -5.57 -12.51 1.21
C GLY A 62 -5.55 -11.45 0.12
N ASP A 63 -6.64 -10.70 0.02
CA ASP A 63 -6.89 -9.77 -1.06
C ASP A 63 -7.02 -8.34 -0.57
N ALA A 64 -6.27 -7.43 -1.20
CA ALA A 64 -6.41 -6.00 -0.99
C ALA A 64 -7.51 -5.42 -1.88
N ALA A 65 -8.08 -4.30 -1.45
CA ALA A 65 -8.93 -3.49 -2.32
C ALA A 65 -8.09 -2.70 -3.33
N TRP A 66 -8.74 -2.23 -4.38
CA TRP A 66 -8.13 -1.30 -5.32
C TRP A 66 -7.77 0.00 -4.61
N GLU A 67 -6.58 0.50 -4.89
CA GLU A 67 -6.13 1.81 -4.44
C GLU A 67 -5.31 2.51 -5.50
N ARG A 68 -5.22 3.83 -5.41
CA ARG A 68 -4.35 4.66 -6.25
C ARG A 68 -3.83 5.85 -5.46
N HIS A 69 -2.72 6.41 -5.93
CA HIS A 69 -2.05 7.55 -5.30
C HIS A 69 -1.99 8.70 -6.30
N PRO A 70 -2.89 9.70 -6.17
CA PRO A 70 -3.01 10.76 -7.18
C PRO A 70 -1.77 11.65 -7.32
N ASN A 71 -0.93 11.75 -6.30
CA ASN A 71 0.15 12.72 -6.25
C ASN A 71 1.53 12.20 -6.65
N GLY A 72 1.66 10.92 -6.94
CA GLY A 72 2.97 10.40 -7.37
C GLY A 72 3.01 8.88 -7.51
N ASP A 73 4.15 8.39 -7.94
CA ASP A 73 4.42 6.96 -8.05
C ASP A 73 4.58 6.33 -6.67
N GLU A 74 4.19 5.07 -6.54
CA GLU A 74 4.47 4.28 -5.35
C GLU A 74 5.58 3.27 -5.63
N LEU A 75 6.57 3.21 -4.73
CA LEU A 75 7.56 2.14 -4.73
C LEU A 75 7.07 1.02 -3.81
N VAL A 76 7.06 -0.21 -4.33
CA VAL A 76 6.67 -1.41 -3.57
C VAL A 76 7.83 -2.39 -3.60
N GLN A 77 8.35 -2.73 -2.42
CA GLN A 77 9.41 -3.72 -2.25
C GLN A 77 8.83 -4.97 -1.57
N ILE A 78 9.04 -6.13 -2.16
CA ILE A 78 8.68 -7.40 -1.55
C ILE A 78 9.87 -7.86 -0.69
N VAL A 79 9.65 -7.94 0.63
CA VAL A 79 10.69 -8.33 1.58
C VAL A 79 10.66 -9.82 1.86
N ASP A 80 9.45 -10.39 1.98
CA ASP A 80 9.25 -11.82 2.23
C ASP A 80 7.95 -12.30 1.61
N GLY A 81 7.87 -13.57 1.26
CA GLY A 81 6.69 -14.16 0.65
C GLY A 81 6.51 -13.78 -0.82
N ALA A 82 5.27 -13.80 -1.26
CA ALA A 82 4.92 -13.55 -2.66
C ALA A 82 3.52 -12.95 -2.77
N THR A 83 3.29 -12.23 -3.85
CA THR A 83 1.99 -11.65 -4.16
C THR A 83 1.82 -11.53 -5.67
N THR A 84 0.58 -11.47 -6.12
CA THR A 84 0.28 -10.99 -7.47
C THR A 84 -0.13 -9.53 -7.35
N LEU A 85 0.54 -8.65 -8.09
CA LEU A 85 0.17 -7.24 -8.19
C LEU A 85 -0.66 -7.04 -9.45
N HIS A 86 -1.91 -6.66 -9.26
CA HIS A 86 -2.81 -6.30 -10.36
C HIS A 86 -2.74 -4.79 -10.58
N ILE A 87 -2.47 -4.38 -11.80
CA ILE A 87 -2.41 -2.97 -12.19
C ILE A 87 -3.39 -2.76 -13.33
N MET A 88 -4.27 -1.75 -13.18
CA MET A 88 -5.23 -1.40 -14.21
C MET A 88 -4.61 -0.33 -15.12
N THR A 89 -4.36 -0.69 -16.36
CA THR A 89 -3.79 0.22 -17.36
C THR A 89 -4.85 0.63 -18.37
N ASP A 90 -4.53 1.61 -19.22
CA ASP A 90 -5.42 2.04 -20.31
C ASP A 90 -5.72 0.89 -21.28
N GLU A 91 -4.83 -0.09 -21.37
CA GLU A 91 -4.99 -1.28 -22.21
C GLU A 91 -5.65 -2.45 -21.48
N GLY A 92 -6.05 -2.25 -20.22
CA GLY A 92 -6.69 -3.25 -19.37
C GLY A 92 -5.83 -3.73 -18.22
N LEU A 93 -6.23 -4.83 -17.62
CA LEU A 93 -5.59 -5.41 -16.45
C LEU A 93 -4.25 -6.05 -16.81
N GLN A 94 -3.21 -5.69 -16.05
CA GLN A 94 -1.95 -6.41 -16.03
C GLN A 94 -1.78 -7.06 -14.65
N SER A 95 -1.28 -8.29 -14.64
CA SER A 95 -1.04 -9.03 -13.41
C SER A 95 0.41 -9.52 -13.38
N HIS A 96 1.12 -9.18 -12.32
CA HIS A 96 2.54 -9.47 -12.17
C HIS A 96 2.79 -10.29 -10.92
N ALA A 97 3.44 -11.44 -11.07
CA ALA A 97 3.87 -12.26 -9.95
C ALA A 97 5.15 -11.66 -9.34
N LEU A 98 5.10 -11.29 -8.09
CA LEU A 98 6.21 -10.70 -7.34
C LEU A 98 6.58 -11.59 -6.16
N LYS A 99 7.88 -11.68 -5.91
CA LYS A 99 8.41 -12.44 -4.76
C LYS A 99 9.49 -11.64 -4.04
N ALA A 100 9.92 -12.15 -2.90
CA ALA A 100 10.97 -11.53 -2.08
C ALA A 100 12.19 -11.12 -2.91
N GLY A 101 12.67 -9.90 -2.70
CA GLY A 101 13.78 -9.29 -3.43
C GLY A 101 13.37 -8.45 -4.64
N MET A 102 12.10 -8.47 -5.03
CA MET A 102 11.61 -7.69 -6.16
C MET A 102 11.09 -6.32 -5.72
N VAL A 103 11.23 -5.36 -6.61
CA VAL A 103 10.69 -3.99 -6.47
C VAL A 103 9.80 -3.70 -7.66
N ALA A 104 8.64 -3.11 -7.38
CA ALA A 104 7.75 -2.58 -8.41
C ALA A 104 7.56 -1.07 -8.20
N ILE A 105 7.44 -0.33 -9.30
CA ILE A 105 7.02 1.07 -9.27
C ILE A 105 5.62 1.11 -9.90
N VAL A 106 4.65 1.49 -9.09
CA VAL A 106 3.28 1.70 -9.56
C VAL A 106 3.16 3.16 -9.98
N PRO A 107 2.80 3.42 -11.26
CA PRO A 107 2.72 4.79 -11.75
C PRO A 107 1.67 5.63 -11.01
N GLN A 108 1.91 6.94 -10.99
CA GLN A 108 0.98 7.92 -10.41
C GLN A 108 -0.46 7.69 -10.88
N ASN A 109 -1.38 7.78 -9.93
CA ASN A 109 -2.83 7.72 -10.18
C ASN A 109 -3.31 6.46 -10.90
N THR A 110 -2.62 5.34 -10.70
CA THR A 110 -2.94 4.07 -11.36
C THR A 110 -3.53 3.10 -10.35
N TRP A 111 -4.71 2.59 -10.65
CA TRP A 111 -5.38 1.61 -9.81
C TRP A 111 -4.58 0.31 -9.74
N HIS A 112 -4.34 -0.17 -8.53
CA HIS A 112 -3.61 -1.41 -8.28
C HIS A 112 -4.12 -2.10 -7.02
N ARG A 113 -3.91 -3.42 -6.93
CA ARG A 113 -4.23 -4.20 -5.74
C ARG A 113 -3.38 -5.46 -5.67
N PHE A 114 -3.28 -6.03 -4.48
CA PHE A 114 -2.49 -7.22 -4.19
C PHE A 114 -3.38 -8.43 -3.95
N HIS A 115 -2.91 -9.58 -4.42
CA HIS A 115 -3.45 -10.89 -4.11
C HIS A 115 -2.31 -11.76 -3.56
N ALA A 116 -2.37 -12.09 -2.28
CA ALA A 116 -1.30 -12.79 -1.57
C ALA A 116 -1.87 -13.97 -0.77
N PRO A 117 -2.27 -15.06 -1.44
CA PRO A 117 -2.96 -16.17 -0.77
C PRO A 117 -2.12 -16.84 0.34
N ASP A 118 -0.81 -16.88 0.18
CA ASP A 118 0.11 -17.53 1.13
C ASP A 118 0.84 -16.53 2.04
N GLY A 119 0.57 -15.25 1.87
CA GLY A 119 1.17 -14.20 2.69
C GLY A 119 2.35 -13.50 2.04
N VAL A 120 2.47 -12.21 2.38
CA VAL A 120 3.53 -11.33 1.87
C VAL A 120 3.90 -10.31 2.94
N SER A 121 5.16 -9.94 2.96
CA SER A 121 5.67 -8.80 3.71
C SER A 121 6.20 -7.77 2.73
N ILE A 122 5.65 -6.57 2.78
CA ILE A 122 6.01 -5.48 1.86
C ILE A 122 6.48 -4.25 2.63
N VAL A 123 7.34 -3.49 1.97
CA VAL A 123 7.70 -2.12 2.36
C VAL A 123 7.39 -1.23 1.18
N THR A 124 6.72 -0.11 1.44
CA THR A 124 6.35 0.84 0.39
C THR A 124 6.86 2.23 0.71
N ALA A 125 7.17 3.00 -0.35
CA ALA A 125 7.31 4.45 -0.26
C ALA A 125 6.12 5.04 -1.03
N THR A 126 5.21 5.66 -0.29
CA THR A 126 3.89 6.01 -0.80
C THR A 126 3.61 7.50 -0.58
N PRO A 127 3.33 8.26 -1.65
CA PRO A 127 2.88 9.65 -1.50
C PRO A 127 1.45 9.71 -1.00
N ARG A 128 1.11 10.76 -0.27
CA ARG A 128 -0.26 11.06 0.16
C ARG A 128 -0.97 11.91 -0.88
N PRO A 129 -2.32 11.82 -1.00
CA PRO A 129 -3.20 10.87 -0.33
C PRO A 129 -3.27 9.53 -1.05
N THR A 130 -3.91 8.56 -0.41
CA THR A 130 -4.30 7.31 -1.05
C THR A 130 -5.82 7.26 -1.18
N GLU A 131 -6.32 7.06 -2.37
CA GLU A 131 -7.73 6.73 -2.60
C GLU A 131 -7.86 5.21 -2.55
N HIS A 132 -8.57 4.70 -1.55
CA HIS A 132 -8.66 3.28 -1.24
C HIS A 132 -10.12 2.85 -1.25
N LEU A 133 -10.49 1.93 -2.14
CA LEU A 133 -11.84 1.40 -2.17
C LEU A 133 -12.12 0.50 -0.96
N THR A 134 -13.39 0.39 -0.60
CA THR A 134 -13.88 -0.45 0.50
C THR A 134 -14.81 -1.54 0.01
N VAL A 135 -14.90 -1.72 -1.30
CA VAL A 135 -15.72 -2.73 -1.96
C VAL A 135 -14.88 -3.51 -2.97
N ASP A 136 -15.31 -4.73 -3.25
CA ASP A 136 -14.70 -5.55 -4.28
C ASP A 136 -15.38 -5.28 -5.62
N VAL A 137 -14.62 -4.71 -6.56
CA VAL A 137 -15.07 -4.50 -7.93
C VAL A 137 -14.03 -5.05 -8.89
N GLU A 138 -14.47 -5.53 -10.03
CA GLU A 138 -13.57 -6.10 -11.02
C GLU A 138 -12.73 -5.00 -11.69
N ASP A 139 -13.35 -3.89 -12.07
CA ASP A 139 -12.69 -2.75 -12.71
C ASP A 139 -13.10 -1.45 -12.00
N PRO A 140 -12.19 -0.84 -11.23
CA PRO A 140 -12.51 0.38 -10.48
C PRO A 140 -12.79 1.58 -11.40
N ARG A 141 -12.39 1.54 -12.67
CA ARG A 141 -12.59 2.64 -13.62
C ARG A 141 -14.04 2.82 -14.03
N ILE A 142 -14.88 1.79 -13.82
CA ILE A 142 -16.31 1.87 -14.18
C ILE A 142 -17.13 2.63 -13.15
N LEU A 143 -16.60 2.86 -11.95
CA LEU A 143 -17.29 3.58 -10.90
C LEU A 143 -17.40 5.07 -11.26
N SER A 144 -18.60 5.64 -11.08
CA SER A 144 -18.77 7.09 -11.16
C SER A 144 -18.07 7.77 -9.98
N ASP A 145 -17.86 9.08 -10.08
CA ASP A 145 -17.27 9.87 -8.98
C ASP A 145 -18.08 9.70 -7.68
N ALA A 146 -19.42 9.70 -7.79
CA ALA A 146 -20.31 9.53 -6.63
C ALA A 146 -20.20 8.11 -6.05
N GLU A 147 -20.19 7.07 -6.89
CA GLU A 147 -20.02 5.69 -6.45
C GLU A 147 -18.67 5.49 -5.77
N ARG A 148 -17.62 6.04 -6.33
CA ARG A 148 -16.27 5.97 -5.78
C ARG A 148 -16.19 6.68 -4.42
N ALA A 149 -16.77 7.87 -4.31
CA ALA A 149 -16.81 8.61 -3.04
C ALA A 149 -17.56 7.85 -1.94
N ALA A 150 -18.66 7.17 -2.31
CA ALA A 150 -19.47 6.41 -1.38
C ALA A 150 -18.80 5.09 -0.93
N ASN A 151 -17.85 4.56 -1.71
CA ASN A 151 -17.24 3.25 -1.52
C ASN A 151 -15.72 3.30 -1.36
N SER A 152 -15.23 4.38 -0.80
CA SER A 152 -13.80 4.55 -0.54
C SER A 152 -13.55 5.16 0.82
N GLU A 153 -12.31 4.99 1.29
CA GLU A 153 -11.78 5.69 2.44
C GLU A 153 -10.45 6.33 2.06
N GLU A 154 -10.18 7.53 2.58
CA GLU A 154 -8.89 8.17 2.47
C GLU A 154 -8.04 7.70 3.64
N LYS A 155 -6.83 7.17 3.33
CA LYS A 155 -5.89 6.81 4.37
C LYS A 155 -5.25 8.07 4.95
N VAL A 156 -5.50 8.32 6.22
CA VAL A 156 -4.92 9.42 6.99
C VAL A 156 -3.75 8.88 7.80
N ARG A 157 -2.55 9.07 7.28
CA ARG A 157 -1.33 8.62 7.96
C ARG A 157 -0.25 9.69 7.90
#